data_31b7abbcdb6f24731e9593184c69a6c9
#
_entry.id   31b7abbcdb6f24731e9593184c69a6c9
#
_cell.length_a   1.000
_cell.length_b   1.000
_cell.length_c   1.000
_cell.angle_alpha   90.00
_cell.angle_beta   90.00
_cell.angle_gamma   90.00
#
_symmetry.space_group_name_H-M   'P 1'
#
loop_
_entity.id
_entity.type
_entity.pdbx_description
1 polymer ?
#
loop_
_entity_poly.entity_id
_entity_poly.type
_entity_poly.pdbx_seq_one_letter_code
_entity_poly.pdbx_strand_id
1 'polypeptide(L)'
;LILAITMGWIDVANISAIMFTGLGLLLTINITSGLFHIGFYDELTQIGNRRALLAAAKTAGNQYSLAMIDADHFKKINDRFGHDLGDQALRVIASCISKVGCGAKAFRYGGEEFCLLFKGKSQAEVTDCLEQLRQAIANYDMVIRDKKARPAQCAKGEKNRGASRRHSNLRLTVSVGVVDSSAGGSFEQLIKLADRALYRAKAGGRNRLAFA
;
A
#
# COMPACT_ATOMS: atom_id res chain seq x y z
N LEU A 1 14.42 4.24 41.46
CA LEU A 1 15.81 3.81 41.42
C LEU A 1 16.60 4.39 42.59
N ILE A 2 16.61 5.71 42.77
CA ILE A 2 17.31 6.41 43.88
C ILE A 2 16.85 5.82 45.24
N LEU A 3 15.55 5.66 45.42
CA LEU A 3 14.96 5.11 46.67
C LEU A 3 15.39 3.64 46.92
N ALA A 4 15.49 2.82 45.88
CA ALA A 4 15.95 1.42 45.98
C ALA A 4 17.45 1.32 46.33
N ILE A 5 18.26 2.27 45.82
CA ILE A 5 19.68 2.39 46.17
C ILE A 5 19.86 2.81 47.63
N THR A 6 19.11 3.84 48.09
CA THR A 6 19.16 4.36 49.45
C THR A 6 18.67 3.32 50.48
N MET A 7 17.79 2.40 50.09
CA MET A 7 17.33 1.28 50.93
C MET A 7 18.25 0.06 50.87
N GLY A 8 19.38 0.11 50.12
CA GLY A 8 20.32 -0.99 50.00
C GLY A 8 19.79 -2.20 49.21
N TRP A 9 18.67 -2.06 48.50
CA TRP A 9 18.06 -3.15 47.74
C TRP A 9 18.74 -3.41 46.43
N ILE A 10 19.43 -2.40 45.88
CA ILE A 10 20.21 -2.55 44.65
C ILE A 10 21.64 -2.10 44.90
N ASP A 11 22.57 -3.02 44.75
CA ASP A 11 23.99 -2.71 44.80
C ASP A 11 24.39 -1.81 43.61
N VAL A 12 25.19 -0.78 43.88
CA VAL A 12 25.68 0.16 42.84
C VAL A 12 26.41 -0.58 41.72
N ALA A 13 27.10 -1.68 42.05
CA ALA A 13 27.78 -2.54 41.09
C ALA A 13 26.82 -3.18 40.06
N ASN A 14 25.58 -3.43 40.44
CA ASN A 14 24.59 -4.05 39.57
C ASN A 14 23.81 -3.02 38.68
N ILE A 15 23.88 -1.73 39.00
CA ILE A 15 23.14 -0.70 38.26
C ILE A 15 23.62 -0.63 36.81
N SER A 16 24.92 -0.66 36.60
CA SER A 16 25.51 -0.64 35.26
C SER A 16 25.08 -1.86 34.42
N ALA A 17 25.10 -3.05 35.04
CA ALA A 17 24.66 -4.26 34.36
C ALA A 17 23.16 -4.19 33.96
N ILE A 18 22.30 -3.70 34.86
CA ILE A 18 20.86 -3.52 34.56
C ILE A 18 20.66 -2.48 33.43
N MET A 19 21.40 -1.38 33.46
CA MET A 19 21.30 -0.36 32.42
C MET A 19 21.81 -0.85 31.06
N PHE A 20 22.95 -1.55 31.01
CA PHE A 20 23.49 -2.11 29.78
C PHE A 20 22.61 -3.23 29.21
N THR A 21 22.04 -4.09 30.03
CA THR A 21 21.10 -5.13 29.61
C THR A 21 19.79 -4.50 29.07
N GLY A 22 19.26 -3.48 29.74
CA GLY A 22 18.08 -2.74 29.31
C GLY A 22 18.32 -2.03 27.97
N LEU A 23 19.46 -1.36 27.81
CA LEU A 23 19.83 -0.71 26.55
C LEU A 23 20.02 -1.75 25.44
N GLY A 24 20.69 -2.87 25.71
CA GLY A 24 20.86 -3.96 24.75
C GLY A 24 19.52 -4.53 24.28
N LEU A 25 18.57 -4.73 25.20
CA LEU A 25 17.23 -5.19 24.86
C LEU A 25 16.48 -4.17 23.98
N LEU A 26 16.53 -2.89 24.33
CA LEU A 26 15.90 -1.83 23.54
C LEU A 26 16.50 -1.74 22.13
N LEU A 27 17.81 -1.83 21.99
CA LEU A 27 18.48 -1.85 20.70
C LEU A 27 18.08 -3.07 19.87
N THR A 28 18.02 -4.25 20.49
CA THR A 28 17.59 -5.48 19.81
C THR A 28 16.15 -5.37 19.31
N ILE A 29 15.23 -4.85 20.12
CA ILE A 29 13.83 -4.62 19.72
C ILE A 29 13.77 -3.63 18.56
N ASN A 30 14.52 -2.51 18.63
CA ASN A 30 14.53 -1.50 17.56
C ASN A 30 15.07 -2.06 16.25
N ILE A 31 16.19 -2.75 16.27
CA ILE A 31 16.80 -3.36 15.10
C ILE A 31 15.86 -4.40 14.48
N THR A 32 15.30 -5.28 15.31
CA THR A 32 14.39 -6.34 14.86
C THR A 32 13.12 -5.75 14.24
N SER A 33 12.53 -4.71 14.85
CA SER A 33 11.36 -4.00 14.32
C SER A 33 11.68 -3.32 12.98
N GLY A 34 12.85 -2.70 12.86
CA GLY A 34 13.30 -2.07 11.62
C GLY A 34 13.49 -3.09 10.49
N LEU A 35 14.16 -4.22 10.78
CA LEU A 35 14.34 -5.31 9.82
C LEU A 35 13.01 -5.93 9.39
N PHE A 36 12.08 -6.10 10.32
CA PHE A 36 10.73 -6.58 10.02
C PHE A 36 10.01 -5.61 9.07
N HIS A 37 10.08 -4.31 9.35
CA HIS A 37 9.43 -3.29 8.50
C HIS A 37 9.99 -3.31 7.08
N ILE A 38 11.32 -3.31 6.92
CA ILE A 38 11.98 -3.40 5.60
C ILE A 38 11.60 -4.70 4.87
N GLY A 39 11.49 -5.82 5.61
CA GLY A 39 11.17 -7.13 5.03
C GLY A 39 9.74 -7.30 4.54
N PHE A 40 8.77 -6.59 5.13
CA PHE A 40 7.34 -6.85 4.93
C PHE A 40 6.53 -5.67 4.38
N TYR A 41 7.10 -4.47 4.32
CA TYR A 41 6.42 -3.29 3.77
C TYR A 41 7.10 -2.79 2.51
N ASP A 42 6.33 -2.19 1.62
CA ASP A 42 6.82 -1.52 0.43
C ASP A 42 7.25 -0.08 0.78
N GLU A 43 8.47 0.30 0.40
CA GLU A 43 9.06 1.59 0.76
C GLU A 43 8.31 2.79 0.17
N LEU A 44 7.77 2.65 -1.05
CA LEU A 44 7.08 3.74 -1.74
C LEU A 44 5.68 3.98 -1.19
N THR A 45 4.93 2.90 -0.98
CA THR A 45 3.49 2.93 -0.69
C THR A 45 3.16 2.68 0.78
N GLN A 46 4.10 2.19 1.56
CA GLN A 46 3.99 1.88 3.00
C GLN A 46 2.89 0.85 3.35
N ILE A 47 2.36 0.13 2.36
CA ILE A 47 1.50 -1.04 2.56
C ILE A 47 2.33 -2.33 2.55
N GLY A 48 1.73 -3.46 2.92
CA GLY A 48 2.43 -4.75 2.88
C GLY A 48 2.97 -5.06 1.48
N ASN A 49 4.14 -5.68 1.40
CA ASN A 49 4.72 -6.13 0.14
C ASN A 49 4.27 -7.57 -0.21
N ARG A 50 4.76 -8.13 -1.30
CA ARG A 50 4.47 -9.50 -1.74
C ARG A 50 4.81 -10.56 -0.67
N ARG A 51 5.87 -10.36 0.13
CA ARG A 51 6.23 -11.28 1.23
C ARG A 51 5.17 -11.25 2.33
N ALA A 52 4.68 -10.06 2.66
CA ALA A 52 3.59 -9.87 3.62
C ALA A 52 2.29 -10.54 3.15
N LEU A 53 1.96 -10.45 1.85
CA LEU A 53 0.81 -11.14 1.26
C LEU A 53 0.92 -12.66 1.45
N LEU A 54 2.06 -13.26 1.10
CA LEU A 54 2.30 -14.70 1.23
C LEU A 54 2.25 -15.17 2.69
N ALA A 55 2.75 -14.36 3.61
CA ALA A 55 2.63 -14.63 5.04
C ALA A 55 1.17 -14.54 5.53
N ALA A 56 0.43 -13.52 5.08
CA ALA A 56 -0.99 -13.35 5.41
C ALA A 56 -1.87 -14.49 4.86
N ALA A 57 -1.54 -15.00 3.69
CA ALA A 57 -2.22 -16.13 3.04
C ALA A 57 -2.17 -17.40 3.89
N LYS A 58 -1.02 -17.70 4.51
CA LYS A 58 -0.86 -18.87 5.40
C LYS A 58 -1.83 -18.86 6.59
N THR A 59 -2.33 -17.70 6.95
CA THR A 59 -3.28 -17.51 8.06
C THR A 59 -4.67 -17.05 7.60
N ALA A 60 -4.98 -17.19 6.31
CA ALA A 60 -6.25 -16.73 5.75
C ALA A 60 -7.43 -17.64 6.12
N GLY A 61 -7.16 -18.91 6.50
CA GLY A 61 -8.19 -19.91 6.73
C GLY A 61 -8.68 -20.54 5.42
N ASN A 62 -9.83 -21.20 5.47
CA ASN A 62 -10.38 -21.93 4.32
C ASN A 62 -11.25 -21.02 3.41
N GLN A 63 -11.76 -19.93 3.94
CA GLN A 63 -12.60 -18.99 3.18
C GLN A 63 -11.92 -17.63 3.09
N TYR A 64 -11.63 -17.18 1.89
CA TYR A 64 -11.08 -15.86 1.61
C TYR A 64 -11.27 -15.48 0.15
N SER A 65 -11.25 -14.20 -0.14
CA SER A 65 -11.22 -13.67 -1.51
C SER A 65 -9.92 -12.90 -1.77
N LEU A 66 -9.49 -12.94 -3.03
CA LEU A 66 -8.35 -12.21 -3.55
C LEU A 66 -8.81 -11.27 -4.66
N ALA A 67 -8.31 -10.04 -4.65
CA ALA A 67 -8.47 -9.11 -5.75
C ALA A 67 -7.08 -8.63 -6.21
N MET A 68 -6.69 -8.99 -7.43
CA MET A 68 -5.53 -8.43 -8.10
C MET A 68 -5.93 -7.14 -8.81
N ILE A 69 -5.18 -6.09 -8.57
CA ILE A 69 -5.46 -4.72 -9.03
C ILE A 69 -4.24 -4.21 -9.77
N ASP A 70 -4.46 -3.55 -10.90
CA ASP A 70 -3.40 -2.96 -11.71
C ASP A 70 -3.78 -1.54 -12.16
N ALA A 71 -2.82 -0.64 -12.10
CA ALA A 71 -3.01 0.74 -12.52
C ALA A 71 -3.08 0.86 -14.05
N ASP A 72 -4.23 1.26 -14.55
CA ASP A 72 -4.46 1.35 -16.00
C ASP A 72 -3.55 2.40 -16.65
N HIS A 73 -2.90 2.00 -17.74
CA HIS A 73 -2.04 2.88 -18.54
C HIS A 73 -0.86 3.51 -17.76
N PHE A 74 -0.39 2.89 -16.68
CA PHE A 74 0.66 3.44 -15.81
C PHE A 74 1.94 3.80 -16.57
N LYS A 75 2.35 2.96 -17.55
CA LYS A 75 3.49 3.26 -18.41
C LYS A 75 3.32 4.59 -19.14
N LYS A 76 2.11 4.90 -19.68
CA LYS A 76 1.85 6.19 -20.34
C LYS A 76 1.96 7.37 -19.40
N ILE A 77 1.62 7.18 -18.11
CA ILE A 77 1.79 8.22 -17.10
C ILE A 77 3.29 8.49 -16.88
N ASN A 78 4.09 7.45 -16.71
CA ASN A 78 5.54 7.58 -16.57
C ASN A 78 6.20 8.22 -17.79
N ASP A 79 5.85 7.76 -19.00
CA ASP A 79 6.41 8.26 -20.26
C ASP A 79 6.07 9.75 -20.48
N ARG A 80 4.88 10.19 -20.07
CA ARG A 80 4.42 11.57 -20.28
C ARG A 80 4.87 12.53 -19.17
N PHE A 81 4.87 12.08 -17.92
CA PHE A 81 5.01 12.97 -16.76
C PHE A 81 6.22 12.66 -15.87
N GLY A 82 6.96 11.59 -16.20
CA GLY A 82 8.13 11.13 -15.44
C GLY A 82 7.78 10.25 -14.25
N HIS A 83 8.78 9.52 -13.76
CA HIS A 83 8.64 8.56 -12.67
C HIS A 83 8.18 9.19 -11.35
N ASP A 84 8.60 10.43 -11.06
CA ASP A 84 8.17 11.15 -9.86
C ASP A 84 6.64 11.27 -9.75
N LEU A 85 5.95 11.52 -10.88
CA LEU A 85 4.49 11.60 -10.90
C LEU A 85 3.86 10.21 -10.85
N GLY A 86 4.46 9.22 -11.51
CA GLY A 86 4.06 7.82 -11.40
C GLY A 86 4.11 7.34 -9.95
N ASP A 87 5.17 7.64 -9.22
CA ASP A 87 5.29 7.31 -7.81
C ASP A 87 4.20 7.97 -6.94
N GLN A 88 3.85 9.22 -7.25
CA GLN A 88 2.73 9.88 -6.58
C GLN A 88 1.39 9.19 -6.90
N ALA A 89 1.17 8.77 -8.17
CA ALA A 89 -0.01 8.01 -8.56
C ALA A 89 -0.12 6.69 -7.81
N LEU A 90 0.99 5.94 -7.66
CA LEU A 90 1.01 4.70 -6.87
C LEU A 90 0.71 4.95 -5.40
N ARG A 91 1.22 6.03 -4.79
CA ARG A 91 0.87 6.40 -3.40
C ARG A 91 -0.61 6.74 -3.24
N VAL A 92 -1.21 7.43 -4.22
CA VAL A 92 -2.65 7.73 -4.22
C VAL A 92 -3.46 6.44 -4.29
N ILE A 93 -3.15 5.54 -5.24
CA ILE A 93 -3.81 4.25 -5.38
C ILE A 93 -3.68 3.44 -4.09
N ALA A 94 -2.48 3.31 -3.53
CA ALA A 94 -2.23 2.61 -2.28
C ALA A 94 -3.02 3.20 -1.10
N SER A 95 -3.12 4.54 -1.02
CA SER A 95 -3.93 5.22 0.00
C SER A 95 -5.42 4.92 -0.14
N CYS A 96 -5.94 4.78 -1.36
CA CYS A 96 -7.33 4.37 -1.59
C CYS A 96 -7.53 2.90 -1.20
N ILE A 97 -6.61 2.03 -1.63
CA ILE A 97 -6.64 0.59 -1.37
C ILE A 97 -6.55 0.29 0.14
N SER A 98 -5.72 1.01 0.88
CA SER A 98 -5.57 0.82 2.33
C SER A 98 -6.81 1.20 3.15
N LYS A 99 -7.71 2.00 2.56
CA LYS A 99 -8.96 2.45 3.19
C LYS A 99 -10.18 1.62 2.80
N VAL A 100 -9.99 0.58 1.99
CA VAL A 100 -11.09 -0.32 1.61
C VAL A 100 -11.68 -0.99 2.84
N GLY A 101 -12.97 -0.98 2.92
CA GLY A 101 -13.74 -1.68 3.96
C GLY A 101 -13.68 -3.21 3.84
N CYS A 102 -14.65 -3.87 4.42
CA CYS A 102 -14.85 -5.34 4.36
C CYS A 102 -13.71 -6.16 4.99
N GLY A 103 -12.86 -5.56 5.84
CA GLY A 103 -11.74 -6.27 6.47
C GLY A 103 -10.58 -6.60 5.52
N ALA A 104 -10.44 -5.84 4.43
CA ALA A 104 -9.38 -6.02 3.45
C ALA A 104 -8.00 -5.77 4.04
N LYS A 105 -7.02 -6.61 3.67
CA LYS A 105 -5.60 -6.34 3.85
C LYS A 105 -4.97 -5.99 2.51
N ALA A 106 -4.28 -4.85 2.46
CA ALA A 106 -3.70 -4.29 1.25
C ALA A 106 -2.22 -4.64 1.11
N PHE A 107 -1.81 -4.97 -0.12
CA PHE A 107 -0.44 -5.34 -0.45
C PHE A 107 -0.05 -4.78 -1.82
N ARG A 108 1.22 -4.38 -1.96
CA ARG A 108 1.83 -4.13 -3.26
C ARG A 108 2.46 -5.43 -3.76
N TYR A 109 1.95 -5.95 -4.86
CA TYR A 109 2.38 -7.23 -5.40
C TYR A 109 3.56 -7.09 -6.38
N GLY A 110 3.55 -6.02 -7.18
CA GLY A 110 4.57 -5.72 -8.18
C GLY A 110 4.76 -4.21 -8.37
N GLY A 111 5.32 -3.81 -9.49
CA GLY A 111 5.60 -2.40 -9.80
C GLY A 111 4.37 -1.50 -9.72
N GLU A 112 3.33 -1.83 -10.49
CA GLU A 112 2.04 -1.12 -10.58
C GLU A 112 0.86 -2.00 -10.16
N GLU A 113 1.17 -3.19 -9.58
CA GLU A 113 0.21 -4.21 -9.21
C GLU A 113 0.00 -4.24 -7.69
N PHE A 114 -1.24 -4.33 -7.30
CA PHE A 114 -1.66 -4.43 -5.90
C PHE A 114 -2.53 -5.67 -5.70
N CYS A 115 -2.60 -6.14 -4.46
CA CYS A 115 -3.46 -7.24 -4.08
C CYS A 115 -4.21 -6.90 -2.80
N LEU A 116 -5.51 -7.22 -2.77
CA LEU A 116 -6.33 -7.20 -1.57
C LEU A 116 -6.65 -8.65 -1.16
N LEU A 117 -6.49 -8.94 0.12
CA LEU A 117 -6.88 -10.20 0.73
C LEU A 117 -8.02 -9.95 1.73
N PHE A 118 -9.15 -10.62 1.53
CA PHE A 118 -10.33 -10.54 2.39
C PHE A 118 -10.52 -11.88 3.08
N LYS A 119 -10.19 -11.96 4.37
CA LYS A 119 -10.36 -13.20 5.17
C LYS A 119 -11.82 -13.42 5.53
N GLY A 120 -12.29 -14.66 5.43
CA GLY A 120 -13.67 -15.05 5.78
C GLY A 120 -14.74 -14.46 4.86
N LYS A 121 -14.37 -14.02 3.65
CA LYS A 121 -15.29 -13.39 2.70
C LYS A 121 -15.32 -14.13 1.37
N SER A 122 -16.50 -14.26 0.81
CA SER A 122 -16.75 -14.73 -0.56
C SER A 122 -16.59 -13.59 -1.57
N GLN A 123 -16.48 -13.95 -2.84
CA GLN A 123 -16.41 -13.00 -3.94
C GLN A 123 -17.62 -12.05 -3.99
N ALA A 124 -18.83 -12.57 -3.74
CA ALA A 124 -20.04 -11.76 -3.72
C ALA A 124 -20.01 -10.68 -2.64
N GLU A 125 -19.53 -11.02 -1.42
CA GLU A 125 -19.46 -10.09 -0.29
C GLU A 125 -18.46 -8.96 -0.47
N VAL A 126 -17.43 -9.11 -1.32
CA VAL A 126 -16.39 -8.10 -1.53
C VAL A 126 -16.63 -7.24 -2.77
N THR A 127 -17.58 -7.63 -3.63
CA THR A 127 -17.83 -6.97 -4.92
C THR A 127 -18.16 -5.49 -4.76
N ASP A 128 -19.08 -5.15 -3.86
CA ASP A 128 -19.48 -3.75 -3.64
C ASP A 128 -18.32 -2.89 -3.10
N CYS A 129 -17.52 -3.45 -2.17
CA CYS A 129 -16.35 -2.75 -1.66
C CYS A 129 -15.31 -2.48 -2.74
N LEU A 130 -15.11 -3.44 -3.65
CA LEU A 130 -14.17 -3.29 -4.77
C LEU A 130 -14.68 -2.30 -5.82
N GLU A 131 -15.97 -2.27 -6.08
CA GLU A 131 -16.57 -1.31 -6.99
C GLU A 131 -16.50 0.12 -6.43
N GLN A 132 -16.75 0.30 -5.13
CA GLN A 132 -16.57 1.58 -4.45
C GLN A 132 -15.09 2.04 -4.51
N LEU A 133 -14.14 1.12 -4.30
CA LEU A 133 -12.72 1.42 -4.46
C LEU A 133 -12.39 1.90 -5.87
N ARG A 134 -12.81 1.15 -6.89
CA ARG A 134 -12.58 1.48 -8.29
C ARG A 134 -13.12 2.88 -8.61
N GLN A 135 -14.35 3.17 -8.18
CA GLN A 135 -14.98 4.49 -8.36
C GLN A 135 -14.24 5.59 -7.60
N ALA A 136 -13.80 5.33 -6.36
CA ALA A 136 -13.04 6.29 -5.58
C ALA A 136 -11.72 6.67 -6.26
N ILE A 137 -11.01 5.70 -6.85
CA ILE A 137 -9.79 5.95 -7.61
C ILE A 137 -10.11 6.71 -8.92
N ALA A 138 -11.14 6.30 -9.66
CA ALA A 138 -11.52 6.94 -10.93
C ALA A 138 -12.01 8.39 -10.76
N ASN A 139 -12.59 8.71 -9.60
CA ASN A 139 -13.05 10.05 -9.25
C ASN A 139 -11.98 10.89 -8.54
N TYR A 140 -10.79 10.34 -8.28
CA TYR A 140 -9.71 11.08 -7.65
C TYR A 140 -9.04 12.02 -8.65
N ASP A 141 -9.20 13.33 -8.43
CA ASP A 141 -8.55 14.36 -9.23
C ASP A 141 -7.12 14.61 -8.75
N MET A 142 -6.15 13.96 -9.40
CA MET A 142 -4.74 14.19 -9.12
C MET A 142 -4.27 15.47 -9.78
N VAL A 143 -3.97 16.49 -8.98
CA VAL A 143 -3.48 17.79 -9.47
C VAL A 143 -1.99 17.71 -9.79
N ILE A 144 -1.64 17.86 -11.07
CA ILE A 144 -0.24 17.93 -11.49
C ILE A 144 0.29 19.34 -11.21
N ARG A 145 1.26 19.44 -10.29
CA ARG A 145 1.99 20.68 -10.00
C ARG A 145 3.26 20.72 -10.84
N ASP A 146 3.33 21.64 -11.78
CA ASP A 146 4.55 21.84 -12.58
C ASP A 146 5.70 22.33 -11.67
N LYS A 147 6.70 21.46 -11.43
CA LYS A 147 7.90 21.79 -10.64
C LYS A 147 8.73 22.88 -11.30
N LYS A 148 8.68 23.02 -12.65
CA LYS A 148 9.43 24.06 -13.41
C LYS A 148 8.86 25.46 -13.23
N ALA A 149 7.60 25.57 -12.76
CA ALA A 149 6.94 26.85 -12.51
C ALA A 149 7.22 27.43 -11.11
N ARG A 150 8.12 26.82 -10.31
CA ARG A 150 8.54 27.41 -9.03
C ARG A 150 9.61 28.47 -9.29
N PRO A 151 9.33 29.77 -9.00
CA PRO A 151 10.37 30.81 -9.08
C PRO A 151 11.46 30.51 -8.05
N ALA A 152 12.73 30.61 -8.49
CA ALA A 152 13.89 30.40 -7.60
C ALA A 152 14.04 31.52 -6.54
N GLN A 153 13.33 32.64 -6.67
CA GLN A 153 13.37 33.77 -5.74
C GLN A 153 12.03 34.05 -5.08
N CYS A 154 12.04 34.29 -3.76
CA CYS A 154 10.86 34.55 -2.92
C CYS A 154 9.98 35.72 -3.44
N ALA A 155 10.60 36.81 -3.92
CA ALA A 155 9.89 38.00 -4.43
C ALA A 155 9.06 37.75 -5.70
N LYS A 156 9.45 36.81 -6.58
CA LYS A 156 8.66 36.37 -7.73
C LYS A 156 7.53 35.43 -7.37
N GLY A 157 7.62 34.75 -6.22
CA GLY A 157 6.57 33.86 -5.71
C GLY A 157 5.31 34.59 -5.27
N GLU A 158 5.43 35.79 -4.74
CA GLU A 158 4.28 36.61 -4.27
C GLU A 158 3.47 37.19 -5.45
N LYS A 159 4.14 37.68 -6.50
CA LYS A 159 3.45 38.20 -7.71
C LYS A 159 2.64 37.13 -8.46
N ASN A 160 2.98 35.86 -8.35
CA ASN A 160 2.30 34.77 -9.06
C ASN A 160 1.17 34.08 -8.27
N ARG A 161 0.86 34.52 -7.05
CA ARG A 161 -0.24 33.93 -6.24
C ARG A 161 -1.64 34.15 -6.86
N GLY A 162 -1.81 35.12 -7.76
CA GLY A 162 -3.05 35.41 -8.47
C GLY A 162 -3.15 34.86 -9.89
N ALA A 163 -2.08 34.32 -10.47
CA ALA A 163 -2.13 33.76 -11.81
C ALA A 163 -2.79 32.38 -11.77
N SER A 164 -3.90 32.23 -12.48
CA SER A 164 -4.58 30.95 -12.69
C SER A 164 -3.58 29.96 -13.33
N ARG A 165 -2.97 29.10 -12.49
CA ARG A 165 -2.11 28.01 -12.96
C ARG A 165 -2.99 27.02 -13.70
N ARG A 166 -2.69 26.71 -14.95
CA ARG A 166 -3.29 25.59 -15.66
C ARG A 166 -2.93 24.31 -14.88
N HIS A 167 -3.82 23.87 -14.03
CA HIS A 167 -3.73 22.59 -13.38
C HIS A 167 -4.25 21.57 -14.41
N SER A 168 -3.38 20.69 -14.87
CA SER A 168 -3.85 19.52 -15.61
C SER A 168 -4.21 18.46 -14.59
N ASN A 169 -5.48 18.05 -14.58
CA ASN A 169 -5.93 16.96 -13.73
C ASN A 169 -5.61 15.62 -14.40
N LEU A 170 -4.94 14.75 -13.70
CA LEU A 170 -4.70 13.37 -14.12
C LEU A 170 -5.74 12.49 -13.47
N ARG A 171 -6.54 11.80 -14.28
CA ARG A 171 -7.44 10.76 -13.81
C ARG A 171 -6.72 9.42 -13.80
N LEU A 172 -6.79 8.75 -12.65
CA LEU A 172 -6.27 7.41 -12.46
C LEU A 172 -7.43 6.42 -12.56
N THR A 173 -7.21 5.29 -13.20
CA THR A 173 -8.15 4.16 -13.17
C THR A 173 -7.42 2.88 -12.86
N VAL A 174 -8.15 1.89 -12.39
CA VAL A 174 -7.61 0.55 -12.09
C VAL A 174 -8.51 -0.52 -12.65
N SER A 175 -7.92 -1.60 -13.12
CA SER A 175 -8.59 -2.84 -13.44
C SER A 175 -8.43 -3.83 -12.29
N VAL A 176 -9.47 -4.63 -12.03
CA VAL A 176 -9.49 -5.56 -10.89
C VAL A 176 -9.91 -6.94 -11.35
N GLY A 177 -9.11 -7.95 -11.00
CA GLY A 177 -9.44 -9.36 -11.17
C GLY A 177 -9.74 -10.01 -9.82
N VAL A 178 -10.88 -10.63 -9.66
CA VAL A 178 -11.38 -11.16 -8.38
C VAL A 178 -11.55 -12.67 -8.45
N VAL A 179 -11.15 -13.35 -7.38
CA VAL A 179 -11.35 -14.79 -7.17
C VAL A 179 -11.59 -15.06 -5.69
N ASP A 180 -12.31 -16.10 -5.35
CA ASP A 180 -12.35 -16.60 -3.98
C ASP A 180 -11.84 -18.04 -3.84
N SER A 181 -11.68 -18.48 -2.61
CA SER A 181 -11.16 -19.82 -2.29
C SER A 181 -12.06 -20.96 -2.73
N SER A 182 -13.34 -20.72 -3.11
CA SER A 182 -14.25 -21.74 -3.61
C SER A 182 -13.83 -22.27 -4.99
N ALA A 183 -13.04 -21.49 -5.75
CA ALA A 183 -12.45 -21.94 -7.00
C ALA A 183 -11.46 -23.10 -6.81
N GLY A 184 -11.04 -23.38 -5.58
CA GLY A 184 -10.15 -24.49 -5.21
C GLY A 184 -8.69 -24.26 -5.61
N GLY A 185 -7.82 -25.14 -5.12
CA GLY A 185 -6.40 -25.10 -5.44
C GLY A 185 -5.54 -24.36 -4.41
N SER A 186 -4.25 -24.23 -4.74
CA SER A 186 -3.30 -23.51 -3.90
C SER A 186 -3.46 -21.99 -4.01
N PHE A 187 -2.89 -21.26 -3.04
CA PHE A 187 -2.88 -19.80 -3.07
C PHE A 187 -2.26 -19.23 -4.35
N GLU A 188 -1.18 -19.86 -4.86
CA GLU A 188 -0.55 -19.48 -6.12
C GLU A 188 -1.46 -19.74 -7.34
N GLN A 189 -2.28 -20.79 -7.29
CA GLN A 189 -3.26 -21.06 -8.36
C GLN A 189 -4.37 -20.01 -8.35
N LEU A 190 -4.83 -19.60 -7.17
CA LEU A 190 -5.83 -18.52 -7.03
C LEU A 190 -5.27 -17.17 -7.52
N ILE A 191 -4.01 -16.84 -7.24
CA ILE A 191 -3.36 -15.65 -7.82
C ILE A 191 -3.40 -15.71 -9.35
N LYS A 192 -3.06 -16.85 -9.96
CA LYS A 192 -3.11 -17.01 -11.43
C LYS A 192 -4.53 -16.86 -11.99
N LEU A 193 -5.55 -17.31 -11.26
CA LEU A 193 -6.94 -17.12 -11.65
C LEU A 193 -7.35 -15.65 -11.56
N ALA A 194 -6.97 -14.96 -10.50
CA ALA A 194 -7.18 -13.52 -10.35
C ALA A 194 -6.48 -12.72 -11.46
N ASP A 195 -5.24 -13.10 -11.84
CA ASP A 195 -4.51 -12.48 -12.96
C ASP A 195 -5.23 -12.68 -14.30
N ARG A 196 -5.78 -13.87 -14.54
CA ARG A 196 -6.59 -14.14 -15.75
C ARG A 196 -7.84 -13.27 -15.77
N ALA A 197 -8.51 -13.11 -14.62
CA ALA A 197 -9.65 -12.20 -14.50
C ALA A 197 -9.22 -10.75 -14.73
N LEU A 198 -8.11 -10.31 -14.14
CA LEU A 198 -7.52 -8.98 -14.36
C LEU A 198 -7.21 -8.72 -15.85
N TYR A 199 -6.67 -9.72 -16.53
CA TYR A 199 -6.43 -9.63 -17.97
C TYR A 199 -7.75 -9.42 -18.75
N ARG A 200 -8.84 -10.16 -18.39
CA ARG A 200 -10.17 -9.93 -19.00
C ARG A 200 -10.70 -8.52 -18.71
N ALA A 201 -10.49 -7.99 -17.49
CA ALA A 201 -10.86 -6.62 -17.17
C ALA A 201 -10.13 -5.62 -18.07
N LYS A 202 -8.81 -5.80 -18.25
CA LYS A 202 -7.98 -4.95 -19.14
C LYS A 202 -8.42 -5.04 -20.61
N ALA A 203 -8.66 -6.26 -21.12
CA ALA A 203 -9.11 -6.50 -22.49
C ALA A 203 -10.51 -5.97 -22.73
N GLY A 204 -11.41 -6.02 -21.75
CA GLY A 204 -12.78 -5.52 -21.83
C GLY A 204 -12.92 -4.00 -21.80
N GLY A 205 -11.81 -3.23 -21.79
CA GLY A 205 -11.83 -1.76 -21.83
C GLY A 205 -11.35 -1.09 -20.55
N ARG A 206 -10.74 -1.84 -19.63
CA ARG A 206 -10.18 -1.33 -18.35
C ARG A 206 -11.22 -0.71 -17.42
N ASN A 207 -10.74 -0.13 -16.31
CA ASN A 207 -11.57 0.54 -15.29
C ASN A 207 -12.81 -0.27 -14.89
N ARG A 208 -12.62 -1.54 -14.55
CA ARG A 208 -13.69 -2.49 -14.21
C ARG A 208 -13.21 -3.66 -13.37
N LEU A 209 -14.16 -4.35 -12.77
CA LEU A 209 -13.97 -5.65 -12.16
C LEU A 209 -14.22 -6.77 -13.18
N ALA A 210 -13.48 -7.87 -13.04
CA ALA A 210 -13.76 -9.14 -13.68
C ALA A 210 -13.55 -10.27 -12.66
N PHE A 211 -14.31 -11.32 -12.80
CA PHE A 211 -14.34 -12.43 -11.85
C PHE A 211 -13.78 -13.70 -12.48
N ALA A 212 -13.09 -14.54 -11.68
CA ALA A 212 -12.51 -15.79 -12.17
C ALA A 212 -13.58 -16.87 -12.40
#